data_6a0813744cca34ce63e502e8e2d7955c
#
_entry.id   6a0813744cca34ce63e502e8e2d7955c
#
_cell.length_a   1.000
_cell.length_b   1.000
_cell.length_c   1.000
_cell.angle_alpha   90.00
_cell.angle_beta   90.00
_cell.angle_gamma   90.00
#
_symmetry.space_group_name_H-M   'P 1'
#
loop_
_entity.id
_entity.type
_entity.pdbx_description
1 polymer ?
#
loop_
_entity_poly.entity_id
_entity_poly.type
_entity_poly.pdbx_seq_one_letter_code
_entity_poly.pdbx_strand_id
1 'polypeptide(L)'
;MTYARPADRAGALRLHLNENTGGCSQAVIDAIRQITAEDVAYYPDYSALLKECAEYLGVREAQLVLTNGLDEGLLAATVNGFRVAQPAAGLPEAIVPAPAFEMYSVFVKAAGGRVISIPPKPAFEFQLREICGAVTERTRLVFLTNPNNPTGQIIPREALREVARYVPADVTVFIDEAYFDFCGETFLPEIDAHPNVIIGRTFAKAHGLAGLRAGCLIGDAGRLNDIRNVVPPYSLSVFAVAGWRAALGDRDYLGWYRTQVEESKELLYRAAGRLGLQYWKSGGNFVLINVSRVGDPADFVEAMATRGILIRDRSQDPGCGGCIRITAGLVRHTEVVIEALEGLCAAAS
;
A
#
# COMPACT_ATOMS: atom_id res chain seq x y z
N MET A 1 -3.86 -4.84 19.04
CA MET A 1 -4.42 -5.79 18.04
C MET A 1 -3.27 -6.51 17.38
N THR A 2 -3.35 -7.80 17.21
CA THR A 2 -2.40 -8.58 16.43
C THR A 2 -2.95 -8.69 15.02
N TYR A 3 -2.14 -8.42 13.99
CA TYR A 3 -2.56 -8.62 12.60
C TYR A 3 -2.87 -10.11 12.37
N ALA A 4 -4.10 -10.43 11.99
CA ALA A 4 -4.47 -11.77 11.59
C ALA A 4 -4.35 -11.89 10.06
N ARG A 5 -3.45 -12.77 9.60
CA ARG A 5 -3.35 -13.09 8.17
C ARG A 5 -4.67 -13.70 7.70
N PRO A 6 -5.30 -13.17 6.63
CA PRO A 6 -6.50 -13.77 6.08
C PRO A 6 -6.25 -15.22 5.66
N ALA A 7 -7.26 -16.07 5.85
CA ALA A 7 -7.20 -17.44 5.37
C ALA A 7 -7.06 -17.48 3.85
N ASP A 8 -6.19 -18.34 3.35
CA ASP A 8 -6.05 -18.64 1.92
C ASP A 8 -6.72 -20.00 1.65
N ARG A 9 -7.33 -20.13 0.46
CA ARG A 9 -7.94 -21.40 0.00
C ARG A 9 -7.30 -21.78 -1.33
N ALA A 10 -6.75 -22.97 -1.42
CA ALA A 10 -6.13 -23.48 -2.64
C ALA A 10 -7.14 -23.43 -3.81
N GLY A 11 -6.72 -22.91 -4.95
CA GLY A 11 -7.55 -22.79 -6.14
C GLY A 11 -8.59 -21.67 -6.15
N ALA A 12 -8.71 -20.90 -5.06
CA ALA A 12 -9.62 -19.76 -5.00
C ALA A 12 -9.09 -18.55 -5.79
N LEU A 13 -10.00 -17.77 -6.36
CA LEU A 13 -9.73 -16.47 -6.95
C LEU A 13 -9.45 -15.45 -5.84
N ARG A 14 -8.20 -14.97 -5.74
CA ARG A 14 -7.72 -14.11 -4.66
C ARG A 14 -7.94 -12.64 -4.99
N LEU A 15 -8.98 -12.04 -4.46
CA LEU A 15 -9.33 -10.63 -4.63
C LEU A 15 -9.40 -9.87 -3.29
N HIS A 16 -8.68 -10.33 -2.25
CA HIS A 16 -8.73 -9.80 -0.88
C HIS A 16 -7.45 -9.07 -0.44
N LEU A 17 -6.30 -9.25 -1.13
CA LEU A 17 -5.00 -8.68 -0.73
C LEU A 17 -4.45 -7.62 -1.70
N ASN A 18 -5.25 -7.19 -2.68
CA ASN A 18 -4.82 -6.23 -3.70
C ASN A 18 -3.55 -6.69 -4.44
N GLU A 19 -3.44 -8.00 -4.67
CA GLU A 19 -2.36 -8.60 -5.45
C GLU A 19 -2.60 -8.40 -6.95
N ASN A 20 -1.55 -8.54 -7.75
CA ASN A 20 -1.67 -8.59 -9.20
C ASN A 20 -2.24 -9.96 -9.62
N THR A 21 -3.49 -9.98 -10.07
CA THR A 21 -4.15 -11.23 -10.45
C THR A 21 -3.69 -11.77 -11.81
N GLY A 22 -2.88 -11.00 -12.55
CA GLY A 22 -2.18 -11.44 -13.76
C GLY A 22 -0.84 -12.11 -13.50
N GLY A 23 -0.36 -12.07 -12.24
CA GLY A 23 0.97 -12.55 -11.86
C GLY A 23 2.06 -11.49 -12.07
N CYS A 24 3.31 -11.91 -12.21
CA CYS A 24 4.42 -11.07 -12.67
C CYS A 24 4.67 -11.29 -14.17
N SER A 25 5.49 -10.44 -14.77
CA SER A 25 5.85 -10.60 -16.19
C SER A 25 6.70 -11.86 -16.43
N GLN A 26 6.72 -12.34 -17.68
CA GLN A 26 7.54 -13.50 -18.08
C GLN A 26 9.04 -13.22 -17.87
N ALA A 27 9.47 -11.97 -18.08
CA ALA A 27 10.85 -11.56 -17.87
C ALA A 27 11.32 -11.80 -16.43
N VAL A 28 10.44 -11.60 -15.43
CA VAL A 28 10.71 -11.88 -14.02
C VAL A 28 10.95 -13.38 -13.79
N ILE A 29 10.10 -14.23 -14.37
CA ILE A 29 10.23 -15.69 -14.24
C ILE A 29 11.50 -16.19 -14.91
N ASP A 30 11.84 -15.64 -16.07
CA ASP A 30 13.04 -16.04 -16.82
C ASP A 30 14.32 -15.61 -16.08
N ALA A 31 14.34 -14.41 -15.47
CA ALA A 31 15.43 -13.96 -14.63
C ALA A 31 15.64 -14.86 -13.40
N ILE A 32 14.56 -15.26 -12.75
CA ILE A 32 14.60 -16.17 -11.58
C ILE A 32 15.13 -17.55 -11.97
N ARG A 33 14.76 -18.08 -13.14
CA ARG A 33 15.23 -19.38 -13.63
C ARG A 33 16.73 -19.43 -13.95
N GLN A 34 17.36 -18.28 -14.15
CA GLN A 34 18.80 -18.19 -14.41
C GLN A 34 19.65 -18.19 -13.14
N ILE A 35 19.03 -18.12 -11.95
CA ILE A 35 19.75 -18.15 -10.68
C ILE A 35 20.42 -19.50 -10.47
N THR A 36 21.71 -19.46 -10.21
CA THR A 36 22.56 -20.63 -10.01
C THR A 36 22.68 -21.02 -8.53
N ALA A 37 23.26 -22.19 -8.26
CA ALA A 37 23.59 -22.62 -6.89
C ALA A 37 24.58 -21.66 -6.21
N GLU A 38 25.51 -21.08 -6.98
CA GLU A 38 26.48 -20.11 -6.48
C GLU A 38 25.79 -18.81 -6.07
N ASP A 39 24.87 -18.28 -6.88
CA ASP A 39 24.07 -17.08 -6.55
C ASP A 39 23.28 -17.25 -5.26
N VAL A 40 22.75 -18.44 -5.01
CA VAL A 40 22.00 -18.75 -3.76
C VAL A 40 22.93 -18.85 -2.55
N ALA A 41 24.19 -19.25 -2.73
CA ALA A 41 25.14 -19.47 -1.65
C ALA A 41 25.76 -18.17 -1.12
N TYR A 42 25.76 -17.08 -1.90
CA TYR A 42 26.36 -15.80 -1.54
C TYR A 42 25.32 -14.70 -1.31
N TYR A 43 25.69 -13.72 -0.48
CA TYR A 43 24.88 -12.50 -0.32
C TYR A 43 24.86 -11.71 -1.63
N PRO A 44 23.68 -11.30 -2.12
CA PRO A 44 23.58 -10.56 -3.37
C PRO A 44 24.14 -9.13 -3.25
N ASP A 45 24.77 -8.65 -4.31
CA ASP A 45 25.10 -7.23 -4.46
C ASP A 45 23.88 -6.45 -4.97
N TYR A 46 23.54 -5.36 -4.27
CA TYR A 46 22.39 -4.52 -4.61
C TYR A 46 22.74 -3.33 -5.51
N SER A 47 24.04 -3.10 -5.81
CA SER A 47 24.49 -1.87 -6.47
C SER A 47 23.81 -1.63 -7.83
N ALA A 48 23.71 -2.67 -8.65
CA ALA A 48 23.04 -2.57 -9.94
C ALA A 48 21.53 -2.31 -9.79
N LEU A 49 20.86 -3.02 -8.87
CA LEU A 49 19.44 -2.80 -8.60
C LEU A 49 19.17 -1.38 -8.05
N LEU A 50 20.03 -0.89 -7.13
CA LEU A 50 19.89 0.45 -6.57
C LEU A 50 19.97 1.51 -7.67
N LYS A 51 20.96 1.41 -8.56
CA LYS A 51 21.12 2.30 -9.71
C LYS A 51 19.93 2.25 -10.66
N GLU A 52 19.53 1.07 -11.10
CA GLU A 52 18.40 0.86 -12.01
C GLU A 52 17.08 1.36 -11.41
N CYS A 53 16.87 1.14 -10.11
CA CYS A 53 15.69 1.62 -9.40
C CYS A 53 15.69 3.15 -9.26
N ALA A 54 16.84 3.76 -8.98
CA ALA A 54 16.99 5.21 -8.93
C ALA A 54 16.73 5.86 -10.30
N GLU A 55 17.26 5.29 -11.37
CA GLU A 55 16.99 5.71 -12.76
C GLU A 55 15.51 5.56 -13.12
N TYR A 56 14.89 4.43 -12.77
CA TYR A 56 13.46 4.17 -13.00
C TYR A 56 12.56 5.19 -12.31
N LEU A 57 12.90 5.58 -11.08
CA LEU A 57 12.15 6.53 -10.26
C LEU A 57 12.51 7.99 -10.55
N GLY A 58 13.61 8.26 -11.27
CA GLY A 58 14.11 9.61 -11.57
C GLY A 58 14.70 10.32 -10.34
N VAL A 59 15.35 9.58 -9.44
CA VAL A 59 15.98 10.09 -8.21
C VAL A 59 17.47 9.76 -8.15
N ARG A 60 18.20 10.36 -7.22
CA ARG A 60 19.60 10.00 -6.96
C ARG A 60 19.67 8.75 -6.08
N GLU A 61 20.67 7.90 -6.26
CA GLU A 61 20.87 6.70 -5.43
C GLU A 61 20.90 7.03 -3.92
N ALA A 62 21.50 8.15 -3.55
CA ALA A 62 21.54 8.62 -2.16
C ALA A 62 20.13 8.89 -1.57
N GLN A 63 19.15 9.19 -2.41
CA GLN A 63 17.75 9.42 -2.03
C GLN A 63 16.89 8.16 -2.02
N LEU A 64 17.49 6.97 -2.12
CA LEU A 64 16.79 5.69 -2.23
C LEU A 64 17.32 4.68 -1.22
N VAL A 65 16.41 3.97 -0.54
CA VAL A 65 16.71 2.79 0.29
C VAL A 65 15.87 1.63 -0.21
N LEU A 66 16.50 0.55 -0.65
CA LEU A 66 15.83 -0.69 -1.02
C LEU A 66 15.43 -1.45 0.25
N THR A 67 14.23 -2.05 0.26
CA THR A 67 13.68 -2.75 1.42
C THR A 67 13.01 -4.07 1.03
N ASN A 68 12.97 -5.00 1.96
CA ASN A 68 12.29 -6.29 1.81
C ASN A 68 10.75 -6.11 1.93
N GLY A 69 10.17 -5.56 0.87
CA GLY A 69 8.82 -5.02 0.85
C GLY A 69 8.71 -3.68 1.57
N LEU A 70 7.62 -2.98 1.32
CA LEU A 70 7.40 -1.69 1.97
C LEU A 70 7.18 -1.83 3.49
N ASP A 71 6.74 -2.99 3.97
CA ASP A 71 6.55 -3.25 5.41
C ASP A 71 7.86 -3.08 6.20
N GLU A 72 9.00 -3.55 5.66
CA GLU A 72 10.31 -3.31 6.28
C GLU A 72 10.64 -1.82 6.32
N GLY A 73 10.37 -1.10 5.23
CA GLY A 73 10.57 0.35 5.16
C GLY A 73 9.72 1.12 6.18
N LEU A 74 8.45 0.75 6.32
CA LEU A 74 7.53 1.32 7.30
C LEU A 74 8.01 1.08 8.74
N LEU A 75 8.42 -0.16 9.03
CA LEU A 75 8.98 -0.50 10.34
C LEU A 75 10.28 0.26 10.62
N ALA A 76 11.20 0.30 9.67
CA ALA A 76 12.47 1.00 9.80
C ALA A 76 12.28 2.51 10.02
N ALA A 77 11.39 3.15 9.26
CA ALA A 77 11.05 4.55 9.45
C ALA A 77 10.42 4.82 10.83
N THR A 78 9.56 3.90 11.31
CA THR A 78 8.94 4.00 12.63
C THR A 78 9.96 3.88 13.75
N VAL A 79 10.80 2.85 13.71
CA VAL A 79 11.87 2.64 14.70
C VAL A 79 12.83 3.81 14.71
N ASN A 80 13.27 4.30 13.55
CA ASN A 80 14.17 5.44 13.46
C ASN A 80 13.55 6.72 14.04
N GLY A 81 12.30 7.05 13.67
CA GLY A 81 11.60 8.24 14.16
C GLY A 81 11.44 8.25 15.68
N PHE A 82 11.22 7.08 16.29
CA PHE A 82 11.04 6.96 17.74
C PHE A 82 12.36 6.87 18.50
N ARG A 83 13.43 6.33 17.91
CA ARG A 83 14.76 6.24 18.51
C ARG A 83 15.42 7.61 18.67
N VAL A 84 15.26 8.49 17.71
CA VAL A 84 15.84 9.84 17.71
C VAL A 84 15.12 10.76 18.69
N ALA A 85 13.90 10.40 19.09
CA ALA A 85 13.13 11.16 20.05
C ALA A 85 13.67 10.92 21.47
N GLN A 86 14.20 11.97 22.12
CA GLN A 86 14.29 12.00 23.58
C GLN A 86 12.92 12.41 24.11
N PRO A 87 12.14 11.50 24.70
CA PRO A 87 10.83 11.86 25.23
C PRO A 87 11.02 12.70 26.50
N ALA A 88 10.86 13.99 26.39
CA ALA A 88 10.87 14.87 27.58
C ALA A 88 9.73 14.52 28.55
N ALA A 89 8.63 13.94 28.08
CA ALA A 89 7.51 13.48 28.91
C ALA A 89 6.55 12.57 28.15
N GLY A 90 6.80 11.27 28.06
CA GLY A 90 5.86 10.27 27.57
C GLY A 90 6.27 9.56 26.27
N LEU A 91 5.41 8.68 25.77
CA LEU A 91 5.67 7.88 24.57
C LEU A 91 5.67 8.75 23.31
N PRO A 92 6.55 8.47 22.32
CA PRO A 92 6.49 9.10 21.00
C PRO A 92 5.17 8.79 20.32
N GLU A 93 4.68 9.71 19.50
CA GLU A 93 3.37 9.62 18.86
C GLU A 93 3.50 9.55 17.34
N ALA A 94 2.62 8.74 16.72
CA ALA A 94 2.39 8.74 15.28
C ALA A 94 0.93 9.06 14.98
N ILE A 95 0.70 10.03 14.10
CA ILE A 95 -0.63 10.39 13.61
C ILE A 95 -1.00 9.47 12.44
N VAL A 96 -2.18 8.85 12.52
CA VAL A 96 -2.71 7.91 11.51
C VAL A 96 -4.15 8.28 11.19
N PRO A 97 -4.44 8.92 10.04
CA PRO A 97 -5.80 9.15 9.58
C PRO A 97 -6.51 7.82 9.30
N ALA A 98 -7.69 7.64 9.87
CA ALA A 98 -8.50 6.44 9.69
C ALA A 98 -9.56 6.65 8.58
N PRO A 99 -9.98 5.57 7.89
CA PRO A 99 -9.43 4.21 7.96
C PRO A 99 -8.08 4.12 7.28
N ALA A 100 -7.21 3.22 7.73
CA ALA A 100 -5.85 3.07 7.24
C ALA A 100 -5.41 1.59 7.18
N PHE A 101 -4.24 1.37 6.59
CA PHE A 101 -3.57 0.08 6.62
C PHE A 101 -3.17 -0.28 8.06
N GLU A 102 -3.60 -1.44 8.54
CA GLU A 102 -3.48 -1.85 9.96
C GLU A 102 -2.03 -1.86 10.47
N MET A 103 -1.06 -2.12 9.56
CA MET A 103 0.34 -2.28 9.93
C MET A 103 0.98 -1.00 10.48
N TYR A 104 0.49 0.19 10.13
CA TYR A 104 0.99 1.42 10.76
C TYR A 104 0.81 1.36 12.28
N SER A 105 -0.39 1.01 12.73
CA SER A 105 -0.68 0.87 14.15
C SER A 105 0.09 -0.26 14.82
N VAL A 106 0.32 -1.37 14.11
CA VAL A 106 1.11 -2.50 14.60
C VAL A 106 2.56 -2.08 14.79
N PHE A 107 3.18 -1.45 13.80
CA PHE A 107 4.58 -1.01 13.87
C PHE A 107 4.81 0.08 14.93
N VAL A 108 3.91 1.06 15.01
CA VAL A 108 3.97 2.11 16.04
C VAL A 108 3.97 1.51 17.44
N LYS A 109 3.06 0.57 17.72
CA LYS A 109 3.00 -0.11 19.02
C LYS A 109 4.20 -1.02 19.27
N ALA A 110 4.65 -1.75 18.26
CA ALA A 110 5.84 -2.60 18.37
C ALA A 110 7.12 -1.81 18.65
N ALA A 111 7.22 -0.58 18.13
CA ALA A 111 8.33 0.35 18.40
C ALA A 111 8.17 1.14 19.71
N GLY A 112 7.15 0.82 20.53
CA GLY A 112 6.93 1.46 21.84
C GLY A 112 6.26 2.83 21.75
N GLY A 113 5.63 3.17 20.62
CA GLY A 113 4.94 4.44 20.44
C GLY A 113 3.43 4.39 20.66
N ARG A 114 2.81 5.56 20.57
CA ARG A 114 1.37 5.77 20.68
C ARG A 114 0.78 6.19 19.32
N VAL A 115 -0.33 5.56 18.93
CA VAL A 115 -1.10 5.95 17.73
C VAL A 115 -2.10 7.04 18.10
N ILE A 116 -2.05 8.15 17.39
CA ILE A 116 -3.07 9.21 17.39
C ILE A 116 -3.92 9.00 16.14
N SER A 117 -5.06 8.35 16.30
CA SER A 117 -5.97 8.08 15.18
C SER A 117 -6.85 9.29 14.93
N ILE A 118 -6.90 9.74 13.67
CA ILE A 118 -7.80 10.81 13.23
C ILE A 118 -9.05 10.15 12.64
N PRO A 119 -10.26 10.40 13.17
CA PRO A 119 -11.46 9.76 12.67
C PRO A 119 -11.79 10.19 11.23
N PRO A 120 -12.45 9.31 10.42
CA PRO A 120 -12.81 9.64 9.06
C PRO A 120 -13.89 10.75 9.02
N LYS A 121 -13.83 11.55 7.96
CA LYS A 121 -14.91 12.46 7.56
C LYS A 121 -15.94 11.74 6.69
N PRO A 122 -17.14 12.34 6.50
CA PRO A 122 -18.09 11.86 5.51
C PRO A 122 -17.44 11.69 4.13
N ALA A 123 -17.82 10.65 3.41
CA ALA A 123 -17.26 10.29 2.09
C ALA A 123 -15.72 10.12 2.07
N PHE A 124 -15.08 9.95 3.23
CA PHE A 124 -13.63 9.81 3.40
C PHE A 124 -12.81 11.02 2.91
N GLU A 125 -13.38 12.23 3.01
CA GLU A 125 -12.64 13.46 2.72
C GLU A 125 -11.37 13.57 3.56
N PHE A 126 -10.31 14.14 2.99
CA PHE A 126 -9.02 14.27 3.67
C PHE A 126 -9.10 15.21 4.90
N GLN A 127 -8.55 14.77 6.01
CA GLN A 127 -8.68 15.42 7.33
C GLN A 127 -7.53 16.41 7.62
N LEU A 128 -7.21 17.30 6.69
CA LEU A 128 -6.05 18.20 6.81
C LEU A 128 -5.98 18.95 8.14
N ARG A 129 -7.09 19.61 8.53
CA ARG A 129 -7.13 20.42 9.76
C ARG A 129 -6.98 19.58 11.01
N GLU A 130 -7.60 18.42 11.03
CA GLU A 130 -7.57 17.48 12.15
C GLU A 130 -6.20 16.85 12.31
N ILE A 131 -5.51 16.52 11.19
CA ILE A 131 -4.14 16.03 11.19
C ILE A 131 -3.21 17.09 11.76
N CYS A 132 -3.26 18.32 11.25
CA CYS A 132 -2.44 19.43 11.73
C CYS A 132 -2.71 19.75 13.21
N GLY A 133 -4.00 19.77 13.61
CA GLY A 133 -4.39 20.04 14.99
C GLY A 133 -4.00 18.94 16.00
N ALA A 134 -3.68 17.73 15.53
CA ALA A 134 -3.24 16.63 16.37
C ALA A 134 -1.72 16.59 16.63
N VAL A 135 -0.95 17.47 15.99
CA VAL A 135 0.50 17.54 16.17
C VAL A 135 0.82 18.05 17.57
N THR A 136 1.68 17.30 18.30
CA THR A 136 2.16 17.64 19.64
C THR A 136 3.70 17.60 19.68
N GLU A 137 4.30 18.02 20.81
CA GLU A 137 5.73 17.89 21.02
C GLU A 137 6.24 16.43 21.00
N ARG A 138 5.35 15.44 21.17
CA ARG A 138 5.67 14.01 21.10
C ARG A 138 5.48 13.42 19.70
N THR A 139 4.86 14.15 18.77
CA THR A 139 4.67 13.68 17.40
C THR A 139 6.03 13.48 16.72
N ARG A 140 6.22 12.31 16.10
CA ARG A 140 7.44 11.94 15.36
C ARG A 140 7.14 11.46 13.96
N LEU A 141 5.92 10.98 13.73
CA LEU A 141 5.48 10.44 12.43
C LEU A 141 4.06 10.89 12.12
N VAL A 142 3.81 11.17 10.85
CA VAL A 142 2.48 11.30 10.27
C VAL A 142 2.41 10.35 9.09
N PHE A 143 1.55 9.33 9.13
CA PHE A 143 1.34 8.40 8.01
C PHE A 143 0.22 8.89 7.11
N LEU A 144 0.50 9.06 5.82
CA LEU A 144 -0.46 9.44 4.80
C LEU A 144 -0.41 8.41 3.69
N THR A 145 -1.53 7.73 3.41
CA THR A 145 -1.60 6.72 2.35
C THR A 145 -2.24 7.32 1.12
N ASN A 146 -1.54 7.34 -0.01
CA ASN A 146 -2.01 7.97 -1.24
C ASN A 146 -1.72 7.12 -2.50
N PRO A 147 -2.74 6.51 -3.11
CA PRO A 147 -4.17 6.41 -2.69
C PRO A 147 -4.39 5.63 -1.40
N ASN A 148 -5.40 6.04 -0.62
CA ASN A 148 -5.70 5.43 0.67
C ASN A 148 -6.26 4.00 0.53
N ASN A 149 -5.87 3.12 1.41
CA ASN A 149 -6.43 1.79 1.59
C ASN A 149 -7.17 1.73 2.96
N PRO A 150 -8.51 1.45 3.00
CA PRO A 150 -9.29 0.75 1.97
C PRO A 150 -10.15 1.62 1.07
N THR A 151 -10.15 2.94 1.19
CA THR A 151 -11.13 3.82 0.55
C THR A 151 -10.87 4.10 -0.94
N GLY A 152 -9.61 3.98 -1.37
CA GLY A 152 -9.17 4.35 -2.72
C GLY A 152 -9.04 5.86 -2.96
N GLN A 153 -9.32 6.68 -1.95
CA GLN A 153 -9.27 8.14 -2.09
C GLN A 153 -7.85 8.63 -2.36
N ILE A 154 -7.74 9.59 -3.28
CA ILE A 154 -6.49 10.28 -3.60
C ILE A 154 -6.43 11.56 -2.76
N ILE A 155 -5.29 11.79 -2.11
CA ILE A 155 -5.02 13.04 -1.42
C ILE A 155 -4.38 14.00 -2.44
N PRO A 156 -4.94 15.18 -2.67
CA PRO A 156 -4.32 16.16 -3.56
C PRO A 156 -2.91 16.53 -3.09
N ARG A 157 -1.96 16.65 -4.03
CA ARG A 157 -0.55 16.99 -3.71
C ARG A 157 -0.43 18.26 -2.89
N GLU A 158 -1.29 19.26 -3.14
CA GLU A 158 -1.33 20.49 -2.36
C GLU A 158 -1.61 20.23 -0.87
N ALA A 159 -2.58 19.35 -0.56
CA ALA A 159 -2.89 19.00 0.82
C ALA A 159 -1.75 18.22 1.50
N LEU A 160 -1.05 17.35 0.76
CA LEU A 160 0.18 16.69 1.25
C LEU A 160 1.27 17.72 1.56
N ARG A 161 1.45 18.71 0.69
CA ARG A 161 2.41 19.81 0.86
C ARG A 161 2.08 20.65 2.09
N GLU A 162 0.82 20.95 2.32
CA GLU A 162 0.38 21.69 3.51
C GLU A 162 0.74 20.94 4.81
N VAL A 163 0.49 19.62 4.88
CA VAL A 163 0.92 18.81 6.04
C VAL A 163 2.43 18.86 6.19
N ALA A 164 3.20 18.63 5.10
CA ALA A 164 4.66 18.61 5.14
C ALA A 164 5.28 19.92 5.64
N ARG A 165 4.64 21.07 5.32
CA ARG A 165 5.08 22.40 5.77
C ARG A 165 4.65 22.72 7.19
N TYR A 166 3.50 22.19 7.62
CA TYR A 166 2.94 22.49 8.94
C TYR A 166 3.67 21.77 10.08
N VAL A 167 4.04 20.50 9.86
CA VAL A 167 4.69 19.70 10.90
C VAL A 167 6.13 20.19 11.16
N PRO A 168 6.65 20.10 12.39
CA PRO A 168 8.05 20.42 12.70
C PRO A 168 9.03 19.63 11.82
N ALA A 169 10.19 20.20 11.53
CA ALA A 169 11.18 19.60 10.60
C ALA A 169 11.74 18.25 11.07
N ASP A 170 11.69 17.97 12.37
CA ASP A 170 12.09 16.71 12.99
C ASP A 170 10.99 15.62 12.90
N VAL A 171 9.74 15.99 12.61
CA VAL A 171 8.64 15.07 12.37
C VAL A 171 8.72 14.51 10.94
N THR A 172 8.68 13.20 10.80
CA THR A 172 8.63 12.56 9.49
C THR A 172 7.19 12.47 8.97
N VAL A 173 6.92 13.02 7.79
CA VAL A 173 5.71 12.75 7.02
C VAL A 173 5.98 11.56 6.10
N PHE A 174 5.42 10.41 6.42
CA PHE A 174 5.53 9.20 5.58
C PHE A 174 4.35 9.13 4.62
N ILE A 175 4.62 9.28 3.33
CA ILE A 175 3.62 9.17 2.27
C ILE A 175 3.73 7.77 1.65
N ASP A 176 2.76 6.92 1.95
CA ASP A 176 2.69 5.57 1.40
C ASP A 176 2.02 5.60 0.02
N GLU A 177 2.83 5.46 -1.02
CA GLU A 177 2.40 5.45 -2.41
C GLU A 177 2.33 4.02 -3.00
N ALA A 178 1.90 3.04 -2.19
CA ALA A 178 1.83 1.64 -2.61
C ALA A 178 0.93 1.40 -3.83
N TYR A 179 0.02 2.31 -4.14
CA TYR A 179 -0.91 2.21 -5.26
C TYR A 179 -0.67 3.28 -6.34
N PHE A 180 0.45 4.00 -6.28
CA PHE A 180 0.83 5.06 -7.22
C PHE A 180 0.68 4.66 -8.69
N ASP A 181 1.10 3.46 -9.05
CA ASP A 181 1.09 2.98 -10.43
C ASP A 181 -0.30 3.00 -11.07
N PHE A 182 -1.38 3.00 -10.28
CA PHE A 182 -2.76 2.96 -10.76
C PHE A 182 -3.42 4.34 -10.91
N CYS A 183 -2.87 5.39 -10.30
CA CYS A 183 -3.43 6.74 -10.38
C CYS A 183 -2.45 7.78 -10.96
N GLY A 184 -1.14 7.53 -10.86
CA GLY A 184 -0.10 8.45 -11.30
C GLY A 184 0.08 9.70 -10.43
N GLU A 185 -0.73 9.87 -9.37
CA GLU A 185 -0.56 10.98 -8.43
C GLU A 185 0.55 10.68 -7.43
N THR A 186 1.56 11.56 -7.32
CA THR A 186 2.74 11.37 -6.49
C THR A 186 3.25 12.67 -5.89
N PHE A 187 3.85 12.58 -4.73
CA PHE A 187 4.59 13.68 -4.10
C PHE A 187 6.05 13.78 -4.56
N LEU A 188 6.52 12.84 -5.38
CA LEU A 188 7.92 12.75 -5.80
C LEU A 188 8.52 14.05 -6.37
N PRO A 189 7.81 14.86 -7.20
CA PRO A 189 8.34 16.13 -7.70
C PRO A 189 8.63 17.17 -6.60
N GLU A 190 8.09 16.99 -5.40
CA GLU A 190 8.24 17.91 -4.27
C GLU A 190 9.32 17.46 -3.27
N ILE A 191 9.93 16.28 -3.47
CA ILE A 191 10.75 15.59 -2.45
C ILE A 191 11.97 16.41 -2.04
N ASP A 192 12.63 17.08 -2.99
CA ASP A 192 13.82 17.89 -2.72
C ASP A 192 13.50 19.17 -1.90
N ALA A 193 12.28 19.66 -1.98
CA ALA A 193 11.82 20.84 -1.23
C ALA A 193 11.32 20.49 0.18
N HIS A 194 11.12 19.21 0.51
CA HIS A 194 10.52 18.75 1.76
C HIS A 194 11.36 17.64 2.41
N PRO A 195 12.50 17.97 3.05
CA PRO A 195 13.42 16.97 3.61
C PRO A 195 12.83 16.16 4.77
N ASN A 196 11.70 16.58 5.32
CA ASN A 196 10.93 15.84 6.33
C ASN A 196 9.96 14.80 5.73
N VAL A 197 9.86 14.69 4.40
CA VAL A 197 9.00 13.72 3.73
C VAL A 197 9.80 12.47 3.36
N ILE A 198 9.18 11.30 3.56
CA ILE A 198 9.61 10.01 3.03
C ILE A 198 8.46 9.44 2.22
N ILE A 199 8.73 9.04 0.99
CA ILE A 199 7.79 8.32 0.13
C ILE A 199 8.11 6.84 0.19
N GLY A 200 7.10 6.01 0.46
CA GLY A 200 7.20 4.55 0.37
C GLY A 200 6.62 4.02 -0.92
N ARG A 201 7.37 3.17 -1.64
CA ARG A 201 6.93 2.49 -2.86
C ARG A 201 7.03 0.98 -2.71
N THR A 202 6.09 0.26 -3.30
CA THR A 202 6.11 -1.20 -3.39
C THR A 202 5.95 -1.66 -4.82
N PHE A 203 6.65 -2.70 -5.20
CA PHE A 203 6.51 -3.38 -6.48
C PHE A 203 5.63 -4.65 -6.36
N ALA A 204 5.01 -4.84 -5.21
CA ALA A 204 4.12 -5.97 -4.93
C ALA A 204 2.77 -5.90 -5.66
N LYS A 205 2.32 -4.69 -6.06
CA LYS A 205 0.99 -4.47 -6.62
C LYS A 205 1.02 -4.50 -8.15
N ALA A 206 1.32 -3.41 -8.81
CA ALA A 206 1.28 -3.33 -10.28
C ALA A 206 2.28 -4.25 -10.96
N HIS A 207 3.49 -4.41 -10.42
CA HIS A 207 4.53 -5.27 -10.99
C HIS A 207 4.37 -6.77 -10.66
N GLY A 208 3.45 -7.12 -9.75
CA GLY A 208 3.18 -8.52 -9.39
C GLY A 208 4.27 -9.19 -8.54
N LEU A 209 5.09 -8.44 -7.81
CA LEU A 209 6.22 -8.95 -7.04
C LEU A 209 5.90 -9.19 -5.55
N ALA A 210 4.65 -9.43 -5.19
CA ALA A 210 4.24 -9.62 -3.80
C ALA A 210 5.04 -10.73 -3.09
N GLY A 211 5.29 -11.84 -3.77
CA GLY A 211 6.09 -12.97 -3.26
C GLY A 211 7.58 -12.68 -3.16
N LEU A 212 8.12 -11.75 -3.95
CA LEU A 212 9.54 -11.35 -3.93
C LEU A 212 9.86 -10.28 -2.89
N ARG A 213 8.84 -9.63 -2.32
CA ARG A 213 9.04 -8.60 -1.29
C ARG A 213 9.92 -7.43 -1.78
N ALA A 214 9.59 -6.81 -2.92
CA ALA A 214 10.28 -5.67 -3.48
C ALA A 214 9.63 -4.35 -3.03
N GLY A 215 10.39 -3.45 -2.39
CA GLY A 215 9.93 -2.14 -1.94
C GLY A 215 11.08 -1.17 -1.71
N CYS A 216 10.79 0.11 -1.65
CA CYS A 216 11.80 1.12 -1.39
C CYS A 216 11.24 2.34 -0.65
N LEU A 217 12.15 3.11 -0.05
CA LEU A 217 11.92 4.43 0.51
C LEU A 217 12.66 5.47 -0.32
N ILE A 218 12.01 6.61 -0.54
CA ILE A 218 12.56 7.76 -1.27
C ILE A 218 12.47 8.98 -0.34
N GLY A 219 13.54 9.77 -0.24
CA GLY A 219 13.54 10.94 0.63
C GLY A 219 14.86 11.71 0.61
N ASP A 220 15.02 12.62 1.57
CA ASP A 220 16.28 13.31 1.79
C ASP A 220 17.41 12.33 2.14
N ALA A 221 18.58 12.50 1.54
CA ALA A 221 19.70 11.58 1.72
C ALA A 221 20.19 11.49 3.18
N GLY A 222 20.17 12.60 3.92
CA GLY A 222 20.55 12.61 5.33
C GLY A 222 19.56 11.85 6.20
N ARG A 223 18.25 12.08 6.00
CA ARG A 223 17.19 11.36 6.72
C ARG A 223 17.18 9.87 6.41
N LEU A 224 17.38 9.50 5.14
CA LEU A 224 17.46 8.09 4.74
C LEU A 224 18.71 7.40 5.27
N ASN A 225 19.82 8.12 5.48
CA ASN A 225 21.01 7.53 6.08
C ASN A 225 20.77 7.01 7.50
N ASP A 226 19.96 7.71 8.29
CA ASP A 226 19.56 7.25 9.63
C ASP A 226 18.69 5.98 9.54
N ILE A 227 17.81 5.90 8.54
CA ILE A 227 16.96 4.71 8.31
C ILE A 227 17.78 3.52 7.83
N ARG A 228 18.83 3.73 6.99
CA ARG A 228 19.75 2.66 6.56
C ARG A 228 20.40 1.94 7.74
N ASN A 229 20.61 2.62 8.86
CA ASN A 229 21.15 2.00 10.07
C ASN A 229 20.14 1.06 10.78
N VAL A 230 18.87 1.07 10.39
CA VAL A 230 17.82 0.18 10.93
C VAL A 230 17.52 -0.96 9.97
N VAL A 231 17.64 -0.73 8.66
CA VAL A 231 17.41 -1.76 7.64
C VAL A 231 18.56 -2.77 7.64
N PRO A 232 18.31 -4.08 7.74
CA PRO A 232 19.35 -5.09 7.67
C PRO A 232 20.11 -5.04 6.33
N PRO A 233 21.46 -5.14 6.31
CA PRO A 233 22.25 -4.91 5.10
C PRO A 233 22.06 -5.98 4.02
N TYR A 234 21.51 -7.14 4.37
CA TYR A 234 21.27 -8.27 3.46
C TYR A 234 19.80 -8.73 3.50
N SER A 235 18.85 -7.80 3.56
CA SER A 235 17.43 -8.13 3.70
C SER A 235 16.81 -8.65 2.40
N LEU A 236 17.36 -8.30 1.22
CA LEU A 236 16.84 -8.77 -0.06
C LEU A 236 17.50 -10.10 -0.45
N SER A 237 16.69 -11.06 -0.90
CA SER A 237 17.19 -12.31 -1.48
C SER A 237 17.67 -12.10 -2.92
N VAL A 238 18.51 -13.02 -3.40
CA VAL A 238 18.94 -13.04 -4.81
C VAL A 238 17.76 -13.10 -5.78
N PHE A 239 16.69 -13.83 -5.41
CA PHE A 239 15.45 -13.91 -6.20
C PHE A 239 14.75 -12.56 -6.30
N ALA A 240 14.70 -11.82 -5.19
CA ALA A 240 14.13 -10.47 -5.17
C ALA A 240 14.93 -9.52 -6.06
N VAL A 241 16.26 -9.54 -5.97
CA VAL A 241 17.16 -8.70 -6.78
C VAL A 241 16.96 -8.99 -8.27
N ALA A 242 17.06 -10.27 -8.69
CA ALA A 242 16.93 -10.65 -10.09
C ALA A 242 15.55 -10.34 -10.66
N GLY A 243 14.48 -10.72 -9.94
CA GLY A 243 13.11 -10.48 -10.39
C GLY A 243 12.72 -9.01 -10.42
N TRP A 244 13.20 -8.20 -9.45
CA TRP A 244 12.91 -6.78 -9.41
C TRP A 244 13.60 -6.04 -10.57
N ARG A 245 14.88 -6.32 -10.84
CA ARG A 245 15.60 -5.76 -12.00
C ARG A 245 14.88 -6.06 -13.32
N ALA A 246 14.45 -7.31 -13.52
CA ALA A 246 13.69 -7.69 -14.69
C ALA A 246 12.36 -6.94 -14.82
N ALA A 247 11.64 -6.75 -13.70
CA ALA A 247 10.37 -6.03 -13.69
C ALA A 247 10.51 -4.54 -14.01
N LEU A 248 11.61 -3.88 -13.60
CA LEU A 248 11.86 -2.46 -13.93
C LEU A 248 12.00 -2.25 -15.46
N GLY A 249 12.52 -3.24 -16.18
CA GLY A 249 12.69 -3.20 -17.64
C GLY A 249 11.40 -3.46 -18.43
N ASP A 250 10.39 -4.12 -17.83
CA ASP A 250 9.17 -4.53 -18.55
C ASP A 250 8.02 -3.53 -18.40
N ARG A 251 8.16 -2.39 -19.05
CA ARG A 251 7.15 -1.31 -19.02
C ARG A 251 5.86 -1.68 -19.77
N ASP A 252 5.95 -2.55 -20.76
CA ASP A 252 4.79 -2.98 -21.56
C ASP A 252 3.84 -3.83 -20.71
N TYR A 253 4.39 -4.76 -19.90
CA TYR A 253 3.61 -5.51 -18.93
C TYR A 253 2.91 -4.59 -17.91
N LEU A 254 3.62 -3.62 -17.36
CA LEU A 254 3.04 -2.66 -16.42
C LEU A 254 1.91 -1.86 -17.07
N GLY A 255 2.11 -1.36 -18.28
CA GLY A 255 1.10 -0.62 -19.04
C GLY A 255 -0.15 -1.47 -19.31
N TRP A 256 0.04 -2.71 -19.78
CA TRP A 256 -1.04 -3.67 -19.99
C TRP A 256 -1.84 -3.93 -18.70
N TYR A 257 -1.16 -4.22 -17.59
CA TYR A 257 -1.85 -4.52 -16.33
C TYR A 257 -2.63 -3.33 -15.78
N ARG A 258 -2.09 -2.12 -15.90
CA ARG A 258 -2.80 -0.89 -15.52
C ARG A 258 -4.10 -0.72 -16.29
N THR A 259 -4.10 -1.00 -17.61
CA THR A 259 -5.31 -0.99 -18.43
C THR A 259 -6.33 -2.02 -17.93
N GLN A 260 -5.90 -3.25 -17.63
CA GLN A 260 -6.78 -4.28 -17.07
C GLN A 260 -7.44 -3.83 -15.76
N VAL A 261 -6.68 -3.20 -14.87
CA VAL A 261 -7.19 -2.69 -13.58
C VAL A 261 -8.20 -1.56 -13.79
N GLU A 262 -7.94 -0.63 -14.71
CA GLU A 262 -8.86 0.49 -14.98
C GLU A 262 -10.19 -0.02 -15.55
N GLU A 263 -10.15 -0.90 -16.54
CA GLU A 263 -11.34 -1.55 -17.09
C GLU A 263 -12.11 -2.33 -16.02
N SER A 264 -11.41 -3.06 -15.17
CA SER A 264 -11.99 -3.81 -14.04
C SER A 264 -12.69 -2.91 -13.02
N LYS A 265 -12.10 -1.76 -12.67
CA LYS A 265 -12.76 -0.78 -11.79
C LYS A 265 -14.05 -0.24 -12.40
N GLU A 266 -14.03 0.11 -13.69
CA GLU A 266 -15.22 0.60 -14.38
C GLU A 266 -16.33 -0.46 -14.48
N LEU A 267 -15.99 -1.74 -14.62
CA LEU A 267 -16.94 -2.85 -14.55
C LEU A 267 -17.58 -2.95 -13.15
N LEU A 268 -16.77 -2.89 -12.08
CA LEU A 268 -17.25 -2.92 -10.71
C LEU A 268 -18.15 -1.71 -10.39
N TYR A 269 -17.80 -0.51 -10.83
CA TYR A 269 -18.62 0.69 -10.63
C TYR A 269 -19.99 0.56 -11.29
N ARG A 270 -20.03 0.07 -12.55
CA ARG A 270 -21.28 -0.16 -13.27
C ARG A 270 -22.12 -1.24 -12.61
N ALA A 271 -21.52 -2.34 -12.15
CA ALA A 271 -22.25 -3.39 -11.45
C ALA A 271 -22.84 -2.91 -10.11
N ALA A 272 -22.01 -2.26 -9.29
CA ALA A 272 -22.49 -1.68 -8.02
C ALA A 272 -23.63 -0.65 -8.24
N GLY A 273 -23.51 0.20 -9.26
CA GLY A 273 -24.54 1.17 -9.62
C GLY A 273 -25.87 0.50 -10.04
N ARG A 274 -25.83 -0.55 -10.89
CA ARG A 274 -27.02 -1.32 -11.27
C ARG A 274 -27.71 -1.98 -10.06
N LEU A 275 -26.91 -2.43 -9.10
CA LEU A 275 -27.39 -3.07 -7.87
C LEU A 275 -27.84 -2.07 -6.80
N GLY A 276 -27.69 -0.77 -7.05
CA GLY A 276 -28.02 0.29 -6.07
C GLY A 276 -27.11 0.27 -4.83
N LEU A 277 -25.89 -0.30 -4.96
CA LEU A 277 -24.90 -0.33 -3.89
C LEU A 277 -24.04 0.94 -3.93
N GLN A 278 -23.77 1.50 -2.75
CA GLN A 278 -22.82 2.60 -2.64
C GLN A 278 -21.41 2.10 -2.87
N TYR A 279 -20.63 2.86 -3.63
CA TYR A 279 -19.21 2.59 -3.86
C TYR A 279 -18.41 3.90 -3.91
N TRP A 280 -17.09 3.81 -3.77
CA TRP A 280 -16.20 4.94 -3.90
C TRP A 280 -15.24 4.71 -5.06
N LYS A 281 -15.04 5.75 -5.90
CA LYS A 281 -14.04 5.73 -6.96
C LYS A 281 -12.66 5.59 -6.34
N SER A 282 -11.83 4.72 -6.92
CA SER A 282 -10.55 4.32 -6.34
C SER A 282 -9.36 4.65 -7.23
N GLY A 283 -8.35 5.28 -6.64
CA GLY A 283 -7.03 5.42 -7.24
C GLY A 283 -6.15 4.16 -7.13
N GLY A 284 -6.57 3.14 -6.38
CA GLY A 284 -5.86 1.86 -6.26
C GLY A 284 -6.36 0.77 -7.21
N ASN A 285 -5.85 -0.45 -7.04
CA ASN A 285 -6.34 -1.65 -7.74
C ASN A 285 -7.42 -2.40 -6.95
N PHE A 286 -8.35 -1.67 -6.39
CA PHE A 286 -9.48 -2.23 -5.63
C PHE A 286 -10.65 -1.24 -5.60
N VAL A 287 -11.83 -1.72 -5.21
CA VAL A 287 -13.02 -0.89 -5.00
C VAL A 287 -13.62 -1.22 -3.63
N LEU A 288 -13.95 -0.18 -2.85
CA LEU A 288 -14.73 -0.27 -1.63
C LEU A 288 -16.20 -0.16 -2.00
N ILE A 289 -17.02 -1.13 -1.56
CA ILE A 289 -18.46 -1.22 -1.86
C ILE A 289 -19.21 -1.46 -0.55
N ASN A 290 -20.27 -0.71 -0.30
CA ASN A 290 -21.15 -0.93 0.84
C ASN A 290 -22.29 -1.89 0.45
N VAL A 291 -22.35 -3.03 1.13
CA VAL A 291 -23.34 -4.10 0.90
C VAL A 291 -24.41 -4.18 1.98
N SER A 292 -24.48 -3.25 2.94
CA SER A 292 -25.42 -3.28 4.07
C SER A 292 -26.89 -3.32 3.66
N ARG A 293 -27.23 -2.93 2.43
CA ARG A 293 -28.59 -3.03 1.89
C ARG A 293 -29.02 -4.45 1.54
N VAL A 294 -28.06 -5.34 1.35
CA VAL A 294 -28.27 -6.72 0.89
C VAL A 294 -27.85 -7.76 1.91
N GLY A 295 -27.16 -7.38 2.99
CA GLY A 295 -26.79 -8.28 4.06
C GLY A 295 -25.62 -7.81 4.91
N ASP A 296 -25.21 -8.67 5.83
CA ASP A 296 -24.01 -8.45 6.64
C ASP A 296 -22.75 -8.69 5.80
N PRO A 297 -21.72 -7.82 5.87
CA PRO A 297 -20.47 -8.01 5.12
C PRO A 297 -19.74 -9.33 5.40
N ALA A 298 -19.77 -9.83 6.64
CA ALA A 298 -19.11 -11.08 6.98
C ALA A 298 -19.79 -12.28 6.30
N ASP A 299 -21.14 -12.32 6.33
CA ASP A 299 -21.93 -13.35 5.63
C ASP A 299 -21.71 -13.26 4.11
N PHE A 300 -21.62 -12.03 3.58
CA PHE A 300 -21.36 -11.80 2.17
C PHE A 300 -19.97 -12.29 1.75
N VAL A 301 -18.94 -12.03 2.54
CA VAL A 301 -17.57 -12.52 2.31
C VAL A 301 -17.51 -14.04 2.38
N GLU A 302 -18.20 -14.68 3.35
CA GLU A 302 -18.27 -16.15 3.43
C GLU A 302 -19.02 -16.75 2.24
N ALA A 303 -20.14 -16.15 1.83
CA ALA A 303 -20.87 -16.59 0.65
C ALA A 303 -20.06 -16.48 -0.67
N MET A 304 -19.20 -15.47 -0.81
CA MET A 304 -18.23 -15.37 -1.89
C MET A 304 -17.15 -16.46 -1.77
N ALA A 305 -16.64 -16.70 -0.55
CA ALA A 305 -15.61 -17.71 -0.31
C ALA A 305 -16.09 -19.15 -0.61
N THR A 306 -17.38 -19.46 -0.36
CA THR A 306 -17.98 -20.75 -0.76
C THR A 306 -18.06 -20.92 -2.29
N ARG A 307 -18.06 -19.82 -3.05
CA ARG A 307 -17.97 -19.80 -4.52
C ARG A 307 -16.51 -19.79 -5.03
N GLY A 308 -15.54 -19.94 -4.14
CA GLY A 308 -14.13 -19.90 -4.49
C GLY A 308 -13.58 -18.49 -4.78
N ILE A 309 -14.24 -17.43 -4.31
CA ILE A 309 -13.82 -16.04 -4.51
C ILE A 309 -13.50 -15.42 -3.14
N LEU A 310 -12.25 -15.00 -2.94
CA LEU A 310 -11.82 -14.37 -1.69
C LEU A 310 -11.82 -12.85 -1.85
N ILE A 311 -12.67 -12.17 -1.06
CA ILE A 311 -12.76 -10.71 -0.95
C ILE A 311 -12.52 -10.29 0.50
N ARG A 312 -12.42 -8.99 0.79
CA ARG A 312 -12.09 -8.51 2.13
C ARG A 312 -13.27 -7.80 2.80
N ASP A 313 -13.66 -8.28 3.98
CA ASP A 313 -14.51 -7.53 4.91
C ASP A 313 -13.73 -6.33 5.45
N ARG A 314 -14.32 -5.13 5.37
CA ARG A 314 -13.78 -3.88 5.92
C ARG A 314 -14.76 -3.20 6.88
N SER A 315 -15.83 -3.89 7.26
CA SER A 315 -16.89 -3.34 8.12
C SER A 315 -16.42 -2.88 9.50
N GLN A 316 -15.32 -3.45 9.98
CA GLN A 316 -14.72 -3.09 11.27
C GLN A 316 -13.81 -1.86 11.20
N ASP A 317 -13.49 -1.37 10.00
CA ASP A 317 -12.68 -0.17 9.86
C ASP A 317 -13.49 1.09 10.17
N PRO A 318 -12.91 2.10 10.80
CA PRO A 318 -13.61 3.35 11.07
C PRO A 318 -14.25 3.94 9.82
N GLY A 319 -15.55 4.20 9.85
CA GLY A 319 -16.34 4.76 8.73
C GLY A 319 -16.69 3.76 7.62
N CYS A 320 -16.26 2.50 7.70
CA CYS A 320 -16.50 1.48 6.67
C CYS A 320 -17.62 0.49 7.06
N GLY A 321 -18.51 0.84 8.02
CA GLY A 321 -19.64 -0.02 8.39
C GLY A 321 -20.40 -0.48 7.15
N GLY A 322 -20.62 -1.81 7.02
CA GLY A 322 -21.30 -2.39 5.86
C GLY A 322 -20.42 -2.58 4.60
N CYS A 323 -19.13 -2.30 4.67
CA CYS A 323 -18.27 -2.29 3.47
C CYS A 323 -17.46 -3.59 3.29
N ILE A 324 -17.35 -4.00 2.04
CA ILE A 324 -16.40 -4.97 1.54
C ILE A 324 -15.40 -4.28 0.59
N ARG A 325 -14.20 -4.83 0.44
CA ARG A 325 -13.22 -4.39 -0.56
C ARG A 325 -12.92 -5.52 -1.51
N ILE A 326 -13.00 -5.23 -2.81
CA ILE A 326 -12.74 -6.17 -3.90
C ILE A 326 -11.52 -5.68 -4.68
N THR A 327 -10.51 -6.52 -4.87
CA THR A 327 -9.39 -6.23 -5.75
C THR A 327 -9.86 -6.15 -7.19
N ALA A 328 -9.52 -5.09 -7.90
CA ALA A 328 -9.65 -4.95 -9.34
C ALA A 328 -8.34 -5.45 -9.99
N GLY A 329 -8.44 -6.51 -10.76
CA GLY A 329 -7.30 -7.16 -11.40
C GLY A 329 -7.54 -7.36 -12.89
N LEU A 330 -7.39 -8.59 -13.40
CA LEU A 330 -7.74 -8.90 -14.79
C LEU A 330 -9.25 -8.79 -15.00
N VAL A 331 -9.66 -8.27 -16.15
CA VAL A 331 -11.08 -8.12 -16.53
C VAL A 331 -11.85 -9.43 -16.36
N ARG A 332 -11.34 -10.55 -16.86
CA ARG A 332 -11.97 -11.88 -16.71
C ARG A 332 -12.22 -12.29 -15.26
N HIS A 333 -11.36 -11.88 -14.31
CA HIS A 333 -11.53 -12.17 -12.89
C HIS A 333 -12.60 -11.27 -12.27
N THR A 334 -12.70 -10.04 -12.76
CA THR A 334 -13.72 -9.08 -12.34
C THR A 334 -15.11 -9.48 -12.83
N GLU A 335 -15.23 -10.04 -14.05
CA GLU A 335 -16.49 -10.58 -14.56
C GLU A 335 -17.02 -11.71 -13.66
N VAL A 336 -16.15 -12.64 -13.24
CA VAL A 336 -16.51 -13.72 -12.31
C VAL A 336 -17.04 -13.19 -10.97
N VAL A 337 -16.39 -12.15 -10.39
CA VAL A 337 -16.85 -11.60 -9.12
C VAL A 337 -18.15 -10.82 -9.28
N ILE A 338 -18.37 -10.16 -10.41
CA ILE A 338 -19.62 -9.43 -10.68
C ILE A 338 -20.79 -10.41 -10.79
N GLU A 339 -20.66 -11.51 -11.53
CA GLU A 339 -21.68 -12.55 -11.61
C GLU A 339 -22.07 -13.09 -10.21
N ALA A 340 -21.08 -13.37 -9.38
CA ALA A 340 -21.30 -13.81 -8.00
C ALA A 340 -21.98 -12.72 -7.15
N LEU A 341 -21.59 -11.45 -7.29
CA LEU A 341 -22.17 -10.31 -6.62
C LEU A 341 -23.65 -10.13 -6.99
N GLU A 342 -23.98 -10.17 -8.28
CA GLU A 342 -25.36 -10.06 -8.79
C GLU A 342 -26.23 -11.21 -8.26
N GLY A 343 -25.72 -12.44 -8.29
CA GLY A 343 -26.43 -13.60 -7.75
C GLY A 343 -26.72 -13.51 -6.24
N LEU A 344 -25.79 -13.00 -5.44
CA LEU A 344 -26.01 -12.79 -4.01
C LEU A 344 -27.03 -11.69 -3.73
N CYS A 345 -26.98 -10.59 -4.48
CA CYS A 345 -27.94 -9.47 -4.32
C CYS A 345 -29.35 -9.91 -4.74
N ALA A 346 -29.50 -10.70 -5.80
CA ALA A 346 -30.81 -11.23 -6.23
C ALA A 346 -31.41 -12.20 -5.20
N ALA A 347 -30.60 -12.97 -4.48
CA ALA A 347 -31.08 -13.90 -3.45
C ALA A 347 -31.52 -13.18 -2.14
N ALA A 348 -31.07 -11.93 -1.93
CA ALA A 348 -31.39 -11.12 -0.76
C ALA A 348 -32.59 -10.17 -0.99
N SER A 349 -33.05 -10.01 -2.24
CA SER A 349 -34.22 -9.20 -2.65
C SER A 349 -35.51 -10.01 -2.60
#